data_fc3cf161f505566a60c602024508ebd4
#
_entry.id   fc3cf161f505566a60c602024508ebd4
#
_cell.length_a   1.000
_cell.length_b   1.000
_cell.length_c   1.000
_cell.angle_alpha   90.00
_cell.angle_beta   90.00
_cell.angle_gamma   90.00
#
_symmetry.space_group_name_H-M   'P 1'
#
loop_
_entity.id
_entity.type
_entity.pdbx_description
1 polymer ?
#
loop_
_entity_poly.entity_id
_entity_poly.type
_entity_poly.pdbx_seq_one_letter_code
_entity_poly.pdbx_strand_id
1 'polypeptide(L)'
;MRIGFIAARLKGTDGVSLEVENWSRVLERMDHEVFYCAGELGGYASGGKLIPKLHFAEQSIQKLCHQVFDESDESDGDRLSDQIYAMADELRAPLREFIRSNKLDLIIVQNALTIPLNLPLGVCLTGLIAELGLKTIAHHHDFFWERQRYQTNAIADLLDTTFPAKLPSIQHVTINSIAQSRLKARRGIDSTLIPNVHDFATPVPGIDDYNQDFRQALGLTGQDLLILQPTRVIQRKGIEMAIELVNRLGSPNPQLFITHRSDDEGLAHWHWLKREARVMGVTVNLIDHMISTERSSINNHKIYSLWDAYQHADLITYPSLYEGFGNALLEAIYFKRLIVINRYPVYNADIRPLGFEFIELDGFVDEKAVDQTLEILKDPERITSMAENN
;
A
#
# COMPACT_ATOMS: atom_id res chain seq x y z
N MET A 1 -1.91 -23.63 -15.20
CA MET A 1 -3.12 -22.84 -15.49
C MET A 1 -2.69 -21.53 -16.13
N ARG A 2 -3.58 -20.88 -16.88
CA ARG A 2 -3.39 -19.56 -17.46
C ARG A 2 -4.17 -18.54 -16.61
N ILE A 3 -3.47 -17.68 -15.88
CA ILE A 3 -4.03 -16.81 -14.86
C ILE A 3 -3.86 -15.35 -15.26
N GLY A 4 -4.95 -14.57 -15.26
CA GLY A 4 -4.93 -13.16 -15.62
C GLY A 4 -5.11 -12.25 -14.41
N PHE A 5 -4.16 -11.36 -14.12
CA PHE A 5 -4.35 -10.27 -13.18
C PHE A 5 -5.06 -9.09 -13.86
N ILE A 6 -6.08 -8.57 -13.20
CA ILE A 6 -6.80 -7.37 -13.63
C ILE A 6 -6.81 -6.35 -12.48
N ALA A 7 -6.32 -5.15 -12.78
CA ALA A 7 -6.27 -4.04 -11.82
C ALA A 7 -6.46 -2.69 -12.51
N ALA A 8 -6.75 -1.65 -11.75
CA ALA A 8 -6.75 -0.29 -12.28
C ALA A 8 -5.33 0.19 -12.63
N ARG A 9 -4.33 -0.19 -11.81
CA ARG A 9 -2.91 0.12 -12.00
C ARG A 9 -2.04 -1.04 -11.54
N LEU A 10 -0.97 -1.34 -12.28
CA LEU A 10 0.07 -2.30 -11.95
C LEU A 10 1.45 -1.67 -12.21
N LYS A 11 1.79 -0.66 -11.42
CA LYS A 11 3.05 0.09 -11.56
C LYS A 11 3.45 0.75 -10.25
N GLY A 12 4.76 0.84 -10.02
CA GLY A 12 5.33 1.50 -8.84
C GLY A 12 5.35 0.62 -7.60
N THR A 13 5.50 1.26 -6.44
CA THR A 13 5.68 0.61 -5.14
C THR A 13 4.42 0.70 -4.26
N ASP A 14 3.25 0.91 -4.84
CA ASP A 14 2.02 0.83 -4.04
C ASP A 14 1.73 -0.61 -3.62
N GLY A 15 1.03 -0.77 -2.50
CA GLY A 15 0.81 -2.08 -1.88
C GLY A 15 0.11 -3.10 -2.78
N VAL A 16 -0.74 -2.66 -3.70
CA VAL A 16 -1.43 -3.55 -4.66
C VAL A 16 -0.45 -4.08 -5.71
N SER A 17 0.38 -3.18 -6.28
CA SER A 17 1.37 -3.54 -7.30
C SER A 17 2.43 -4.50 -6.75
N LEU A 18 2.92 -4.25 -5.53
CA LEU A 18 3.88 -5.13 -4.85
C LEU A 18 3.29 -6.53 -4.58
N GLU A 19 2.03 -6.58 -4.12
CA GLU A 19 1.37 -7.88 -3.88
C GLU A 19 1.13 -8.65 -5.17
N VAL A 20 0.75 -8.00 -6.27
CA VAL A 20 0.63 -8.67 -7.56
C VAL A 20 1.97 -9.25 -8.01
N GLU A 21 3.05 -8.52 -7.84
CA GLU A 21 4.39 -9.01 -8.17
C GLU A 21 4.77 -10.23 -7.32
N ASN A 22 4.49 -10.22 -6.02
CA ASN A 22 4.73 -11.34 -5.12
C ASN A 22 3.90 -12.56 -5.51
N TRP A 23 2.60 -12.38 -5.73
CA TRP A 23 1.72 -13.47 -6.16
C TRP A 23 2.13 -14.04 -7.52
N SER A 24 2.51 -13.19 -8.47
CA SER A 24 2.98 -13.61 -9.80
C SER A 24 4.18 -14.52 -9.70
N ARG A 25 5.20 -14.13 -8.92
CA ARG A 25 6.40 -14.96 -8.71
C ARG A 25 6.07 -16.33 -8.09
N VAL A 26 5.13 -16.36 -7.13
CA VAL A 26 4.69 -17.62 -6.51
C VAL A 26 3.96 -18.48 -7.52
N LEU A 27 3.03 -17.92 -8.29
CA LEU A 27 2.26 -18.65 -9.30
C LEU A 27 3.16 -19.19 -10.42
N GLU A 28 4.15 -18.43 -10.85
CA GLU A 28 5.15 -18.87 -11.84
C GLU A 28 6.03 -20.03 -11.29
N ARG A 29 6.44 -19.97 -10.02
CA ARG A 29 7.12 -21.09 -9.33
C ARG A 29 6.24 -22.36 -9.21
N MET A 30 4.92 -22.19 -9.30
CA MET A 30 3.93 -23.28 -9.33
C MET A 30 3.60 -23.74 -10.76
N ASP A 31 4.39 -23.38 -11.76
CA ASP A 31 4.23 -23.70 -13.19
C ASP A 31 2.90 -23.15 -13.77
N HIS A 32 2.48 -21.96 -13.36
CA HIS A 32 1.35 -21.25 -13.96
C HIS A 32 1.85 -20.17 -14.91
N GLU A 33 1.11 -19.94 -16.01
CA GLU A 33 1.36 -18.81 -16.91
C GLU A 33 0.56 -17.59 -16.42
N VAL A 34 1.24 -16.46 -16.24
CA VAL A 34 0.64 -15.23 -15.70
C VAL A 34 0.52 -14.17 -16.79
N PHE A 35 -0.61 -13.49 -16.82
CA PHE A 35 -0.96 -12.44 -17.75
C PHE A 35 -1.48 -11.20 -17.00
N TYR A 36 -1.23 -10.01 -17.55
CA TYR A 36 -1.59 -8.75 -16.89
C TYR A 36 -2.51 -7.91 -17.76
N CYS A 37 -3.50 -7.26 -17.14
CA CYS A 37 -4.37 -6.26 -17.77
C CYS A 37 -4.60 -5.11 -16.79
N ALA A 38 -4.23 -3.90 -17.16
CA ALA A 38 -4.43 -2.73 -16.32
C ALA A 38 -4.55 -1.43 -17.12
N GLY A 39 -4.94 -0.37 -16.43
CA GLY A 39 -4.95 1.00 -16.96
C GLY A 39 -3.57 1.64 -17.06
N GLU A 40 -2.61 1.14 -16.26
CA GLU A 40 -1.19 1.48 -16.32
C GLU A 40 -0.37 0.25 -15.95
N LEU A 41 0.72 0.01 -16.68
CA LEU A 41 1.59 -1.15 -16.51
C LEU A 41 3.02 -0.71 -16.18
N GLY A 42 3.66 -1.39 -15.23
CA GLY A 42 5.07 -1.25 -14.88
C GLY A 42 5.95 -2.32 -15.48
N GLY A 43 7.25 -2.33 -15.10
CA GLY A 43 8.26 -3.21 -15.68
C GLY A 43 7.95 -4.70 -15.58
N TYR A 44 7.52 -5.19 -14.41
CA TYR A 44 7.18 -6.60 -14.20
C TYR A 44 5.95 -7.07 -14.98
N ALA A 45 5.05 -6.14 -15.29
CA ALA A 45 3.84 -6.38 -16.07
C ALA A 45 4.00 -5.96 -17.56
N SER A 46 5.23 -5.70 -18.01
CA SER A 46 5.52 -5.31 -19.40
C SER A 46 5.06 -6.40 -20.37
N GLY A 47 4.43 -5.98 -21.48
CA GLY A 47 3.82 -6.92 -22.43
C GLY A 47 2.38 -7.32 -22.07
N GLY A 48 1.84 -6.86 -20.94
CA GLY A 48 0.44 -7.01 -20.59
C GLY A 48 -0.50 -6.19 -21.49
N LYS A 49 -1.81 -6.43 -21.36
CA LYS A 49 -2.86 -5.65 -22.06
C LYS A 49 -3.06 -4.32 -21.35
N LEU A 50 -2.65 -3.24 -22.01
CA LEU A 50 -2.93 -1.88 -21.54
C LEU A 50 -4.33 -1.44 -22.01
N ILE A 51 -5.19 -1.06 -21.08
CA ILE A 51 -6.51 -0.46 -21.33
C ILE A 51 -6.61 0.82 -20.51
N PRO A 52 -6.25 2.00 -21.04
CA PRO A 52 -6.15 3.24 -20.25
C PRO A 52 -7.40 3.58 -19.44
N LYS A 53 -8.60 3.26 -19.94
CA LYS A 53 -9.88 3.47 -19.25
C LYS A 53 -10.06 2.65 -17.97
N LEU A 54 -9.18 1.67 -17.67
CA LEU A 54 -9.19 0.98 -16.38
C LEU A 54 -8.55 1.83 -15.27
N HIS A 55 -7.71 2.82 -15.63
CA HIS A 55 -7.02 3.64 -14.64
C HIS A 55 -7.99 4.58 -13.91
N PHE A 56 -7.88 4.65 -12.59
CA PHE A 56 -8.74 5.51 -11.76
C PHE A 56 -8.46 7.02 -11.95
N ALA A 57 -7.30 7.40 -12.47
CA ALA A 57 -6.95 8.79 -12.79
C ALA A 57 -7.33 9.18 -14.23
N GLU A 58 -8.00 8.32 -14.98
CA GLU A 58 -8.55 8.68 -16.28
C GLU A 58 -9.62 9.76 -16.09
N GLN A 59 -9.61 10.80 -16.94
CA GLN A 59 -10.38 12.02 -16.72
C GLN A 59 -11.89 11.78 -16.62
N SER A 60 -12.46 10.90 -17.46
CA SER A 60 -13.90 10.58 -17.43
C SER A 60 -14.28 9.82 -16.17
N ILE A 61 -13.38 8.95 -15.68
CA ILE A 61 -13.56 8.19 -14.42
C ILE A 61 -13.52 9.14 -13.22
N GLN A 62 -12.53 10.04 -13.17
CA GLN A 62 -12.44 11.03 -12.09
C GLN A 62 -13.69 11.92 -12.03
N LYS A 63 -14.13 12.41 -13.21
CA LYS A 63 -15.35 13.23 -13.30
C LYS A 63 -16.57 12.47 -12.79
N LEU A 64 -16.75 11.21 -13.21
CA LEU A 64 -17.84 10.37 -12.75
C LEU A 64 -17.78 10.13 -11.23
N CYS A 65 -16.62 9.78 -10.69
CA CYS A 65 -16.46 9.57 -9.25
C CYS A 65 -16.74 10.85 -8.45
N HIS A 66 -16.35 12.02 -8.96
CA HIS A 66 -16.67 13.31 -8.34
C HIS A 66 -18.19 13.55 -8.32
N GLN A 67 -18.86 13.30 -9.44
CA GLN A 67 -20.32 13.42 -9.52
C GLN A 67 -21.04 12.49 -8.54
N VAL A 68 -20.56 11.25 -8.38
CA VAL A 68 -21.18 10.23 -7.53
C VAL A 68 -20.97 10.47 -6.04
N PHE A 69 -19.76 10.88 -5.64
CA PHE A 69 -19.35 10.89 -4.22
C PHE A 69 -19.22 12.30 -3.61
N ASP A 70 -19.04 13.33 -4.45
CA ASP A 70 -18.73 14.66 -3.95
C ASP A 70 -19.86 15.70 -4.27
N GLU A 71 -20.68 15.49 -5.32
CA GLU A 71 -21.67 16.45 -5.81
C GLU A 71 -23.12 15.95 -5.84
N SER A 72 -23.35 14.61 -5.83
CA SER A 72 -24.68 14.06 -6.04
C SER A 72 -25.58 14.14 -4.81
N ASP A 73 -26.90 14.22 -5.07
CA ASP A 73 -27.94 13.91 -4.11
C ASP A 73 -28.66 12.59 -4.48
N GLU A 74 -29.59 12.16 -3.64
CA GLU A 74 -30.32 10.90 -3.85
C GLU A 74 -31.13 10.87 -5.15
N SER A 75 -31.51 12.02 -5.72
CA SER A 75 -32.29 12.11 -6.95
C SER A 75 -31.49 11.81 -8.22
N ASP A 76 -30.16 11.83 -8.14
CA ASP A 76 -29.26 11.57 -9.26
C ASP A 76 -29.01 10.06 -9.52
N GLY A 77 -29.45 9.18 -8.63
CA GLY A 77 -29.08 7.76 -8.61
C GLY A 77 -29.28 7.01 -9.92
N ASP A 78 -30.47 7.12 -10.52
CA ASP A 78 -30.80 6.43 -11.78
C ASP A 78 -29.91 6.95 -12.92
N ARG A 79 -29.82 8.26 -13.09
CA ARG A 79 -29.01 8.90 -14.14
C ARG A 79 -27.53 8.52 -14.04
N LEU A 80 -26.98 8.53 -12.83
CA LEU A 80 -25.58 8.16 -12.58
C LEU A 80 -25.34 6.66 -12.80
N SER A 81 -26.30 5.82 -12.39
CA SER A 81 -26.24 4.37 -12.65
C SER A 81 -26.26 4.08 -14.15
N ASP A 82 -27.12 4.71 -14.93
CA ASP A 82 -27.15 4.56 -16.39
C ASP A 82 -25.83 4.99 -17.03
N GLN A 83 -25.25 6.08 -16.57
CA GLN A 83 -23.96 6.54 -17.04
C GLN A 83 -22.83 5.52 -16.70
N ILE A 84 -22.84 4.96 -15.49
CA ILE A 84 -21.88 3.93 -15.07
C ILE A 84 -22.02 2.69 -15.97
N TYR A 85 -23.23 2.22 -16.22
CA TYR A 85 -23.47 1.07 -17.09
C TYR A 85 -23.03 1.31 -18.54
N ALA A 86 -23.32 2.49 -19.10
CA ALA A 86 -22.85 2.86 -20.43
C ALA A 86 -21.32 2.84 -20.55
N MET A 87 -20.61 3.40 -19.56
CA MET A 87 -19.15 3.37 -19.52
C MET A 87 -18.59 1.96 -19.25
N ALA A 88 -19.30 1.13 -18.49
CA ALA A 88 -18.94 -0.26 -18.25
C ALA A 88 -19.02 -1.10 -19.54
N ASP A 89 -20.02 -0.86 -20.39
CA ASP A 89 -20.16 -1.55 -21.66
C ASP A 89 -18.97 -1.25 -22.62
N GLU A 90 -18.39 -0.06 -22.57
CA GLU A 90 -17.18 0.24 -23.35
C GLU A 90 -15.97 -0.62 -22.94
N LEU A 91 -15.90 -1.05 -21.69
CA LEU A 91 -14.82 -1.90 -21.17
C LEU A 91 -15.03 -3.39 -21.49
N ARG A 92 -16.27 -3.79 -21.80
CA ARG A 92 -16.63 -5.20 -21.99
C ARG A 92 -15.87 -5.89 -23.10
N ALA A 93 -15.79 -5.26 -24.27
CA ALA A 93 -15.10 -5.85 -25.43
C ALA A 93 -13.58 -6.04 -25.20
N PRO A 94 -12.80 -5.03 -24.76
CA PRO A 94 -11.38 -5.19 -24.54
C PRO A 94 -11.03 -6.16 -23.39
N LEU A 95 -11.83 -6.22 -22.33
CA LEU A 95 -11.64 -7.18 -21.24
C LEU A 95 -11.97 -8.61 -21.67
N ARG A 96 -13.05 -8.80 -22.43
CA ARG A 96 -13.39 -10.10 -23.01
C ARG A 96 -12.31 -10.60 -23.99
N GLU A 97 -11.76 -9.70 -24.81
CA GLU A 97 -10.62 -10.00 -25.67
C GLU A 97 -9.42 -10.48 -24.86
N PHE A 98 -9.05 -9.78 -23.78
CA PHE A 98 -7.95 -10.18 -22.92
C PHE A 98 -8.15 -11.60 -22.35
N ILE A 99 -9.36 -11.90 -21.85
CA ILE A 99 -9.71 -13.22 -21.30
C ILE A 99 -9.60 -14.31 -22.38
N ARG A 100 -10.18 -14.07 -23.56
CA ARG A 100 -10.27 -15.09 -24.63
C ARG A 100 -8.95 -15.31 -25.37
N SER A 101 -8.26 -14.23 -25.74
CA SER A 101 -6.99 -14.31 -26.49
C SER A 101 -5.91 -15.03 -25.70
N ASN A 102 -5.89 -14.84 -24.38
CA ASN A 102 -4.96 -15.53 -23.47
C ASN A 102 -5.50 -16.88 -22.97
N LYS A 103 -6.72 -17.29 -23.34
CA LYS A 103 -7.35 -18.54 -22.92
C LYS A 103 -7.28 -18.72 -21.38
N LEU A 104 -7.66 -17.68 -20.64
CA LEU A 104 -7.52 -17.67 -19.18
C LEU A 104 -8.42 -18.69 -18.52
N ASP A 105 -7.87 -19.50 -17.62
CA ASP A 105 -8.58 -20.44 -16.77
C ASP A 105 -9.16 -19.77 -15.52
N LEU A 106 -8.51 -18.69 -15.07
CA LEU A 106 -8.79 -17.95 -13.85
C LEU A 106 -8.40 -16.50 -14.03
N ILE A 107 -9.15 -15.58 -13.42
CA ILE A 107 -8.70 -14.20 -13.22
C ILE A 107 -8.53 -13.89 -11.74
N ILE A 108 -7.55 -13.01 -11.43
CA ILE A 108 -7.35 -12.43 -10.12
C ILE A 108 -7.60 -10.92 -10.23
N VAL A 109 -8.65 -10.46 -9.59
CA VAL A 109 -9.03 -9.04 -9.60
C VAL A 109 -8.49 -8.37 -8.36
N GLN A 110 -7.63 -7.39 -8.56
CA GLN A 110 -6.99 -6.66 -7.49
C GLN A 110 -7.78 -5.41 -7.13
N ASN A 111 -8.43 -5.42 -5.98
CA ASN A 111 -9.14 -4.31 -5.35
C ASN A 111 -10.28 -3.68 -6.18
N ALA A 112 -10.41 -3.97 -7.48
CA ALA A 112 -11.38 -3.34 -8.37
C ALA A 112 -12.83 -3.79 -8.11
N LEU A 113 -13.04 -4.88 -7.38
CA LEU A 113 -14.36 -5.33 -6.89
C LEU A 113 -14.63 -4.92 -5.44
N THR A 114 -13.83 -4.04 -4.84
CA THR A 114 -13.93 -3.70 -3.42
C THR A 114 -13.98 -2.20 -3.17
N ILE A 115 -13.14 -1.46 -3.89
CA ILE A 115 -13.06 0.00 -3.81
C ILE A 115 -13.53 0.61 -5.14
N PRO A 116 -14.54 1.47 -5.15
CA PRO A 116 -15.10 2.06 -6.36
C PRO A 116 -14.22 3.22 -6.89
N LEU A 117 -12.90 3.00 -6.99
CA LEU A 117 -11.98 3.94 -7.64
C LEU A 117 -12.28 4.08 -9.14
N ASN A 118 -12.81 3.01 -9.73
CA ASN A 118 -13.32 2.98 -11.10
C ASN A 118 -14.63 2.17 -11.10
N LEU A 119 -15.75 2.87 -10.94
CA LEU A 119 -17.09 2.29 -10.89
C LEU A 119 -17.40 1.44 -12.14
N PRO A 120 -17.21 1.95 -13.40
CA PRO A 120 -17.40 1.18 -14.60
C PRO A 120 -16.61 -0.13 -14.66
N LEU A 121 -15.38 -0.16 -14.15
CA LEU A 121 -14.57 -1.37 -14.13
C LEU A 121 -15.19 -2.45 -13.22
N GLY A 122 -15.59 -2.08 -12.00
CA GLY A 122 -16.24 -3.01 -11.07
C GLY A 122 -17.53 -3.59 -11.65
N VAL A 123 -18.38 -2.76 -12.22
CA VAL A 123 -19.65 -3.18 -12.87
C VAL A 123 -19.39 -4.08 -14.08
N CYS A 124 -18.47 -3.71 -14.96
CA CYS A 124 -18.09 -4.51 -16.12
C CYS A 124 -17.56 -5.89 -15.73
N LEU A 125 -16.64 -5.94 -14.76
CA LEU A 125 -16.09 -7.20 -14.26
C LEU A 125 -17.15 -8.09 -13.64
N THR A 126 -18.01 -7.55 -12.78
CA THR A 126 -19.13 -8.29 -12.18
C THR A 126 -20.02 -8.90 -13.25
N GLY A 127 -20.39 -8.12 -14.29
CA GLY A 127 -21.21 -8.59 -15.41
C GLY A 127 -20.49 -9.68 -16.24
N LEU A 128 -19.21 -9.51 -16.57
CA LEU A 128 -18.44 -10.51 -17.33
C LEU A 128 -18.24 -11.80 -16.55
N ILE A 129 -17.95 -11.73 -15.25
CA ILE A 129 -17.79 -12.90 -14.39
C ILE A 129 -19.09 -13.70 -14.33
N ALA A 130 -20.24 -13.02 -14.15
CA ALA A 130 -21.55 -13.66 -14.12
C ALA A 130 -21.92 -14.29 -15.47
N GLU A 131 -21.70 -13.58 -16.58
CA GLU A 131 -22.02 -14.05 -17.93
C GLU A 131 -21.19 -15.26 -18.36
N LEU A 132 -19.88 -15.24 -18.07
CA LEU A 132 -18.95 -16.27 -18.53
C LEU A 132 -18.80 -17.44 -17.53
N GLY A 133 -19.35 -17.32 -16.32
CA GLY A 133 -19.08 -18.25 -15.23
C GLY A 133 -17.59 -18.31 -14.89
N LEU A 134 -16.87 -17.20 -15.07
CA LEU A 134 -15.42 -17.16 -15.00
C LEU A 134 -14.92 -17.34 -13.56
N LYS A 135 -14.06 -18.33 -13.36
CA LYS A 135 -13.39 -18.51 -12.07
C LYS A 135 -12.60 -17.27 -11.73
N THR A 136 -12.87 -16.72 -10.56
CA THR A 136 -12.30 -15.43 -10.15
C THR A 136 -11.84 -15.50 -8.70
N ILE A 137 -10.64 -14.96 -8.45
CA ILE A 137 -10.19 -14.58 -7.10
C ILE A 137 -10.36 -13.04 -7.02
N ALA A 138 -11.19 -12.60 -6.08
CA ALA A 138 -11.29 -11.18 -5.75
C ALA A 138 -10.40 -10.90 -4.53
N HIS A 139 -9.26 -10.25 -4.75
CA HIS A 139 -8.28 -9.93 -3.73
C HIS A 139 -8.51 -8.53 -3.18
N HIS A 140 -8.86 -8.47 -1.90
CA HIS A 140 -9.33 -7.29 -1.20
C HIS A 140 -8.27 -6.75 -0.25
N HIS A 141 -7.76 -5.55 -0.52
CA HIS A 141 -6.82 -4.85 0.36
C HIS A 141 -7.54 -3.96 1.39
N ASP A 142 -8.65 -3.35 0.97
CA ASP A 142 -9.55 -2.57 1.81
C ASP A 142 -10.95 -2.54 1.18
N PHE A 143 -11.94 -2.04 1.93
CA PHE A 143 -13.33 -1.95 1.48
C PHE A 143 -13.80 -0.51 1.40
N PHE A 144 -14.74 -0.21 0.50
CA PHE A 144 -15.27 1.14 0.32
C PHE A 144 -15.90 1.72 1.59
N TRP A 145 -16.55 0.88 2.38
CA TRP A 145 -17.16 1.31 3.66
C TRP A 145 -16.13 1.66 4.75
N GLU A 146 -14.86 1.42 4.55
CA GLU A 146 -13.77 1.83 5.45
C GLU A 146 -13.26 3.23 5.15
N ARG A 147 -13.71 3.83 4.04
CA ARG A 147 -13.31 5.17 3.59
C ARG A 147 -14.47 6.14 3.67
N GLN A 148 -14.30 7.22 4.41
CA GLN A 148 -15.33 8.25 4.62
C GLN A 148 -15.89 8.80 3.28
N ARG A 149 -15.03 8.96 2.27
CA ARG A 149 -15.38 9.48 0.95
C ARG A 149 -16.55 8.75 0.28
N TYR A 150 -16.70 7.44 0.51
CA TYR A 150 -17.71 6.62 -0.17
C TYR A 150 -18.99 6.43 0.65
N GLN A 151 -19.07 6.98 1.86
CA GLN A 151 -20.23 6.79 2.74
C GLN A 151 -21.46 7.58 2.29
N THR A 152 -21.26 8.72 1.63
CA THR A 152 -22.33 9.51 1.03
C THR A 152 -22.27 9.33 -0.49
N ASN A 153 -23.36 8.84 -1.08
CA ASN A 153 -23.45 8.60 -2.50
C ASN A 153 -24.91 8.37 -2.92
N ALA A 154 -25.21 8.58 -4.21
CA ALA A 154 -26.55 8.36 -4.80
C ALA A 154 -26.76 6.95 -5.37
N ILE A 155 -25.77 6.04 -5.26
CA ILE A 155 -25.78 4.73 -5.95
C ILE A 155 -25.59 3.56 -4.97
N ALA A 156 -26.16 3.65 -3.78
CA ALA A 156 -25.95 2.67 -2.71
C ALA A 156 -26.27 1.23 -3.16
N ASP A 157 -27.36 1.01 -3.90
CA ASP A 157 -27.76 -0.30 -4.41
C ASP A 157 -26.74 -0.88 -5.40
N LEU A 158 -26.16 -0.04 -6.26
CA LEU A 158 -25.09 -0.46 -7.18
C LEU A 158 -23.82 -0.81 -6.43
N LEU A 159 -23.43 -0.01 -5.44
CA LEU A 159 -22.28 -0.33 -4.58
C LEU A 159 -22.51 -1.65 -3.85
N ASP A 160 -23.71 -1.85 -3.32
CA ASP A 160 -24.06 -3.05 -2.59
C ASP A 160 -24.09 -4.32 -3.45
N THR A 161 -24.42 -4.23 -4.72
CA THR A 161 -24.44 -5.38 -5.62
C THR A 161 -23.07 -5.71 -6.22
N THR A 162 -22.18 -4.73 -6.32
CA THR A 162 -20.93 -4.82 -7.09
C THR A 162 -19.67 -4.86 -6.22
N PHE A 163 -19.64 -4.16 -5.06
CA PHE A 163 -18.43 -3.93 -4.29
C PHE A 163 -18.49 -4.48 -2.84
N PRO A 164 -18.20 -5.80 -2.65
CA PRO A 164 -17.96 -6.86 -3.62
C PRO A 164 -19.24 -7.60 -4.05
N ALA A 165 -19.25 -8.06 -5.30
CA ALA A 165 -20.31 -8.91 -5.82
C ALA A 165 -20.27 -10.31 -5.19
N LYS A 166 -21.45 -10.86 -4.84
CA LYS A 166 -21.60 -12.22 -4.32
C LYS A 166 -21.99 -13.16 -5.44
N LEU A 167 -21.01 -13.71 -6.16
CA LEU A 167 -21.22 -14.67 -7.25
C LEU A 167 -20.57 -16.03 -6.90
N PRO A 168 -21.18 -17.17 -7.28
CA PRO A 168 -20.63 -18.51 -6.96
C PRO A 168 -19.24 -18.77 -7.56
N SER A 169 -18.90 -18.08 -8.65
CA SER A 169 -17.59 -18.21 -9.32
C SER A 169 -16.51 -17.32 -8.72
N ILE A 170 -16.82 -16.53 -7.70
CA ILE A 170 -15.84 -15.64 -7.03
C ILE A 170 -15.42 -16.26 -5.71
N GLN A 171 -14.12 -16.52 -5.56
CA GLN A 171 -13.47 -16.75 -4.28
C GLN A 171 -12.92 -15.43 -3.76
N HIS A 172 -13.37 -15.02 -2.59
CA HIS A 172 -12.90 -13.79 -1.95
C HIS A 172 -11.66 -14.05 -1.11
N VAL A 173 -10.68 -13.17 -1.21
CA VAL A 173 -9.44 -13.17 -0.41
C VAL A 173 -9.31 -11.82 0.28
N THR A 174 -9.00 -11.84 1.56
CA THR A 174 -8.74 -10.65 2.39
C THR A 174 -7.34 -10.70 2.98
N ILE A 175 -6.71 -9.55 3.17
CA ILE A 175 -5.32 -9.48 3.66
C ILE A 175 -5.20 -9.41 5.18
N ASN A 176 -6.31 -9.27 5.91
CA ASN A 176 -6.31 -9.25 7.37
C ASN A 176 -7.63 -9.81 7.95
N SER A 177 -7.60 -10.23 9.21
CA SER A 177 -8.73 -10.87 9.89
C SER A 177 -9.89 -9.90 10.17
N ILE A 178 -9.60 -8.61 10.33
CA ILE A 178 -10.62 -7.58 10.55
C ILE A 178 -11.45 -7.40 9.28
N ALA A 179 -10.80 -7.29 8.13
CA ALA A 179 -11.45 -7.22 6.82
C ALA A 179 -12.30 -8.47 6.55
N GLN A 180 -11.75 -9.67 6.85
CA GLN A 180 -12.48 -10.94 6.76
C GLN A 180 -13.77 -10.93 7.59
N SER A 181 -13.67 -10.56 8.85
CA SER A 181 -14.80 -10.50 9.76
C SER A 181 -15.85 -9.48 9.32
N ARG A 182 -15.42 -8.29 8.86
CA ARG A 182 -16.29 -7.24 8.35
C ARG A 182 -17.02 -7.65 7.08
N LEU A 183 -16.33 -8.31 6.13
CA LEU A 183 -16.93 -8.83 4.91
C LEU A 183 -18.02 -9.85 5.24
N LYS A 184 -17.75 -10.78 6.15
CA LYS A 184 -18.74 -11.75 6.62
C LYS A 184 -19.94 -11.09 7.28
N ALA A 185 -19.71 -10.15 8.20
CA ALA A 185 -20.77 -9.48 8.95
C ALA A 185 -21.66 -8.60 8.07
N ARG A 186 -21.07 -7.84 7.13
CA ARG A 186 -21.80 -6.88 6.30
C ARG A 186 -22.48 -7.52 5.08
N ARG A 187 -21.83 -8.52 4.46
CA ARG A 187 -22.22 -9.06 3.15
C ARG A 187 -22.60 -10.54 3.21
N GLY A 188 -22.39 -11.23 4.33
CA GLY A 188 -22.56 -12.69 4.41
C GLY A 188 -21.65 -13.44 3.44
N ILE A 189 -20.50 -12.87 3.10
CA ILE A 189 -19.50 -13.44 2.19
C ILE A 189 -18.36 -14.02 3.03
N ASP A 190 -18.04 -15.29 2.80
CA ASP A 190 -16.84 -15.92 3.33
C ASP A 190 -15.63 -15.58 2.49
N SER A 191 -14.46 -15.44 3.12
CA SER A 191 -13.20 -15.19 2.42
C SER A 191 -12.06 -16.03 3.00
N THR A 192 -11.04 -16.24 2.20
CA THR A 192 -9.78 -16.82 2.64
C THR A 192 -8.86 -15.68 3.12
N LEU A 193 -8.28 -15.85 4.30
CA LEU A 193 -7.29 -14.91 4.80
C LEU A 193 -5.93 -15.25 4.20
N ILE A 194 -5.37 -14.33 3.41
CA ILE A 194 -4.00 -14.41 2.88
C ILE A 194 -3.35 -13.05 3.16
N PRO A 195 -2.52 -12.96 4.20
CA PRO A 195 -1.80 -11.73 4.54
C PRO A 195 -0.81 -11.33 3.45
N ASN A 196 -0.49 -10.03 3.39
CA ASN A 196 0.63 -9.56 2.59
C ASN A 196 1.93 -10.21 3.05
N VAL A 197 2.83 -10.46 2.11
CA VAL A 197 4.10 -11.14 2.35
C VAL A 197 5.27 -10.38 1.73
N HIS A 198 6.47 -10.71 2.20
CA HIS A 198 7.73 -10.30 1.58
C HIS A 198 8.58 -11.54 1.27
N ASP A 199 9.43 -11.48 0.25
CA ASP A 199 10.32 -12.60 -0.08
C ASP A 199 11.54 -12.63 0.85
N PHE A 200 11.38 -13.19 2.04
CA PHE A 200 12.45 -13.34 3.02
C PHE A 200 13.52 -14.37 2.63
N ALA A 201 13.29 -15.16 1.56
CA ALA A 201 14.29 -16.10 1.07
C ALA A 201 15.39 -15.42 0.24
N THR A 202 15.09 -14.27 -0.36
CA THR A 202 16.09 -13.46 -1.04
C THR A 202 17.02 -12.83 0.01
N PRO A 203 18.36 -12.96 -0.11
CA PRO A 203 19.30 -12.32 0.81
C PRO A 203 19.14 -10.79 0.83
N VAL A 204 19.20 -10.20 2.02
CA VAL A 204 19.20 -8.74 2.16
C VAL A 204 20.43 -8.18 1.42
N PRO A 205 20.24 -7.25 0.47
CA PRO A 205 21.36 -6.61 -0.20
C PRO A 205 22.22 -5.85 0.80
N GLY A 206 23.54 -5.85 0.58
CA GLY A 206 24.49 -5.13 1.43
C GLY A 206 24.72 -3.69 0.98
N ILE A 207 25.55 -2.97 1.77
CA ILE A 207 26.12 -1.70 1.34
C ILE A 207 27.17 -2.01 0.26
N ASP A 208 27.12 -1.27 -0.85
CA ASP A 208 27.98 -1.43 -2.01
C ASP A 208 28.57 -0.09 -2.49
N ASP A 209 29.35 -0.11 -3.57
CA ASP A 209 29.99 1.08 -4.14
C ASP A 209 28.98 2.16 -4.57
N TYR A 210 27.72 1.79 -4.81
CA TYR A 210 26.70 2.75 -5.21
C TYR A 210 26.13 3.50 -4.01
N ASN A 211 25.80 2.81 -2.93
CA ASN A 211 25.06 3.39 -1.80
C ASN A 211 25.93 3.72 -0.58
N GLN A 212 27.24 3.37 -0.55
CA GLN A 212 28.12 3.64 0.58
C GLN A 212 28.20 5.12 1.01
N ASP A 213 27.89 6.03 0.09
CA ASP A 213 27.87 7.47 0.31
C ASP A 213 26.50 8.02 0.74
N PHE A 214 25.47 7.16 0.93
CA PHE A 214 24.09 7.60 1.19
C PHE A 214 23.98 8.52 2.41
N ARG A 215 24.60 8.17 3.52
CA ARG A 215 24.60 9.02 4.73
C ARG A 215 25.26 10.38 4.48
N GLN A 216 26.35 10.42 3.73
CA GLN A 216 27.02 11.66 3.33
C GLN A 216 26.14 12.50 2.40
N ALA A 217 25.43 11.85 1.46
CA ALA A 217 24.48 12.54 0.55
C ALA A 217 23.31 13.17 1.32
N LEU A 218 22.94 12.62 2.48
CA LEU A 218 21.95 13.21 3.40
C LEU A 218 22.54 14.31 4.30
N GLY A 219 23.86 14.57 4.23
CA GLY A 219 24.53 15.53 5.09
C GLY A 219 24.79 15.03 6.52
N LEU A 220 24.67 13.72 6.76
CA LEU A 220 24.88 13.10 8.07
C LEU A 220 26.37 12.86 8.34
N THR A 221 26.76 13.04 9.59
CA THR A 221 28.05 12.65 10.14
C THR A 221 27.98 11.25 10.77
N GLY A 222 29.13 10.70 11.19
CA GLY A 222 29.18 9.40 11.85
C GLY A 222 28.50 9.36 13.23
N GLN A 223 28.14 10.50 13.80
CA GLN A 223 27.50 10.59 15.12
C GLN A 223 25.98 10.88 15.04
N ASP A 224 25.49 11.16 13.85
CA ASP A 224 24.07 11.44 13.65
C ASP A 224 23.28 10.13 13.59
N LEU A 225 22.08 10.11 14.18
CA LEU A 225 21.15 9.00 14.11
C LEU A 225 20.20 9.17 12.93
N LEU A 226 20.25 8.25 11.97
CA LEU A 226 19.35 8.23 10.83
C LEU A 226 18.06 7.50 11.21
N ILE A 227 17.00 8.27 11.43
CA ILE A 227 15.66 7.76 11.68
C ILE A 227 14.87 7.83 10.37
N LEU A 228 14.43 6.68 9.87
CA LEU A 228 13.71 6.59 8.61
C LEU A 228 12.22 6.39 8.84
N GLN A 229 11.41 7.21 8.17
CA GLN A 229 9.96 7.04 8.02
C GLN A 229 9.67 6.66 6.56
N PRO A 230 9.62 5.36 6.22
CA PRO A 230 9.56 4.90 4.83
C PRO A 230 8.13 4.89 4.29
N THR A 231 7.39 5.99 4.49
CA THR A 231 5.99 6.09 4.11
C THR A 231 5.67 7.44 3.44
N ARG A 232 4.49 7.52 2.83
CA ARG A 232 3.96 8.79 2.29
C ARG A 232 3.60 9.76 3.41
N VAL A 233 3.69 11.06 3.11
CA VAL A 233 3.28 12.13 4.02
C VAL A 233 1.76 12.29 3.97
N ILE A 234 1.06 11.45 4.71
CA ILE A 234 -0.41 11.48 4.86
C ILE A 234 -0.80 11.30 6.33
N GLN A 235 -1.93 11.86 6.73
CA GLN A 235 -2.33 11.96 8.13
C GLN A 235 -2.35 10.62 8.87
N ARG A 236 -2.89 9.57 8.23
CA ARG A 236 -2.97 8.23 8.86
C ARG A 236 -1.61 7.57 9.14
N LYS A 237 -0.51 8.13 8.64
CA LYS A 237 0.85 7.61 8.90
C LYS A 237 1.44 8.09 10.23
N GLY A 238 0.76 9.00 10.94
CA GLY A 238 1.12 9.40 12.31
C GLY A 238 2.52 10.01 12.43
N ILE A 239 3.00 10.71 11.40
CA ILE A 239 4.38 11.25 11.33
C ILE A 239 4.65 12.22 12.48
N GLU A 240 3.61 12.86 13.03
CA GLU A 240 3.68 13.68 14.24
C GLU A 240 4.23 12.92 15.44
N MET A 241 3.89 11.64 15.61
CA MET A 241 4.50 10.79 16.65
C MET A 241 5.98 10.49 16.38
N ALA A 242 6.38 10.35 15.11
CA ALA A 242 7.80 10.23 14.77
C ALA A 242 8.57 11.51 15.12
N ILE A 243 8.00 12.68 14.85
CA ILE A 243 8.60 13.99 15.21
C ILE A 243 8.71 14.11 16.74
N GLU A 244 7.67 13.75 17.49
CA GLU A 244 7.69 13.76 18.94
C GLU A 244 8.75 12.80 19.51
N LEU A 245 8.85 11.59 18.96
CA LEU A 245 9.89 10.62 19.36
C LEU A 245 11.28 11.20 19.16
N VAL A 246 11.57 11.75 17.97
CA VAL A 246 12.86 12.37 17.64
C VAL A 246 13.21 13.50 18.61
N ASN A 247 12.25 14.38 18.91
CA ASN A 247 12.42 15.45 19.89
C ASN A 247 12.82 14.91 21.28
N ARG A 248 12.17 13.86 21.73
CA ARG A 248 12.38 13.28 23.07
C ARG A 248 13.65 12.42 23.17
N LEU A 249 14.12 11.85 22.07
CA LEU A 249 15.39 11.11 22.04
C LEU A 249 16.61 12.03 22.29
N GLY A 250 16.61 13.24 21.78
CA GLY A 250 17.58 14.31 22.05
C GLY A 250 19.04 14.03 21.64
N SER A 251 19.60 12.90 22.03
CA SER A 251 20.99 12.53 21.76
C SER A 251 21.13 11.03 21.50
N PRO A 252 22.02 10.57 20.58
CA PRO A 252 22.84 11.37 19.67
C PRO A 252 21.97 12.07 18.61
N ASN A 253 22.41 13.15 18.02
CA ASN A 253 21.68 14.04 17.11
C ASN A 253 20.70 13.30 16.15
N PRO A 254 19.43 13.03 16.55
CA PRO A 254 18.51 12.25 15.74
C PRO A 254 17.92 13.12 14.64
N GLN A 255 17.90 12.62 13.41
CA GLN A 255 17.32 13.29 12.26
C GLN A 255 16.29 12.41 11.58
N LEU A 256 15.11 12.95 11.31
CA LEU A 256 14.02 12.23 10.67
C LEU A 256 14.05 12.43 9.16
N PHE A 257 14.05 11.31 8.42
CA PHE A 257 14.01 11.28 6.96
C PHE A 257 12.73 10.58 6.50
N ILE A 258 11.96 11.25 5.64
CA ILE A 258 10.71 10.74 5.07
C ILE A 258 10.95 10.49 3.57
N THR A 259 10.60 9.32 3.08
CA THR A 259 10.99 8.89 1.72
C THR A 259 10.00 9.26 0.62
N HIS A 260 8.72 9.49 0.95
CA HIS A 260 7.70 9.71 -0.06
C HIS A 260 6.80 10.90 0.29
N ARG A 261 6.59 11.79 -0.69
CA ARG A 261 5.57 12.84 -0.55
C ARG A 261 4.15 12.27 -0.72
N SER A 262 3.17 13.10 -0.42
CA SER A 262 1.77 12.83 -0.74
C SER A 262 1.48 13.36 -2.15
N ASP A 263 1.18 12.47 -3.09
CA ASP A 263 0.87 12.86 -4.48
C ASP A 263 -0.62 13.20 -4.66
N ASP A 264 -1.48 12.54 -3.90
CA ASP A 264 -2.94 12.53 -4.05
C ASP A 264 -3.68 13.33 -2.96
N GLU A 265 -3.05 13.61 -1.81
CA GLU A 265 -3.69 14.32 -0.68
C GLU A 265 -3.16 15.76 -0.48
N GLY A 266 -2.32 16.25 -1.41
CA GLY A 266 -1.75 17.59 -1.40
C GLY A 266 -0.67 17.81 -0.34
N LEU A 267 -0.13 19.04 -0.29
CA LEU A 267 1.01 19.40 0.58
C LEU A 267 0.61 20.03 1.92
N ALA A 268 -0.68 20.18 2.21
CA ALA A 268 -1.15 20.86 3.42
C ALA A 268 -0.64 20.19 4.71
N HIS A 269 -0.74 18.86 4.76
CA HIS A 269 -0.26 18.08 5.89
C HIS A 269 1.27 18.17 6.06
N TRP A 270 2.03 18.15 4.96
CA TRP A 270 3.49 18.37 5.00
C TRP A 270 3.87 19.76 5.54
N HIS A 271 3.15 20.79 5.13
CA HIS A 271 3.39 22.14 5.67
C HIS A 271 3.07 22.25 7.16
N TRP A 272 2.04 21.54 7.61
CA TRP A 272 1.71 21.45 9.03
C TRP A 272 2.81 20.73 9.81
N LEU A 273 3.24 19.54 9.39
CA LEU A 273 4.32 18.78 10.02
C LEU A 273 5.62 19.57 10.13
N LYS A 274 5.99 20.31 9.08
CA LYS A 274 7.18 21.19 9.13
C LYS A 274 7.09 22.29 10.19
N ARG A 275 5.89 22.83 10.42
CA ARG A 275 5.70 23.83 11.48
C ARG A 275 5.83 23.22 12.85
N GLU A 276 5.19 22.08 13.07
CA GLU A 276 5.28 21.34 14.34
C GLU A 276 6.73 20.94 14.65
N ALA A 277 7.43 20.34 13.69
CA ALA A 277 8.84 20.00 13.83
C ALA A 277 9.71 21.20 14.20
N ARG A 278 9.48 22.36 13.55
CA ARG A 278 10.22 23.59 13.88
C ARG A 278 9.97 24.06 15.30
N VAL A 279 8.72 24.01 15.77
CA VAL A 279 8.34 24.37 17.16
C VAL A 279 9.05 23.46 18.17
N MET A 280 9.18 22.19 17.83
CA MET A 280 9.84 21.17 18.66
C MET A 280 11.38 21.18 18.49
N GLY A 281 11.95 21.97 17.59
CA GLY A 281 13.41 21.97 17.32
C GLY A 281 13.91 20.71 16.59
N VAL A 282 13.02 19.97 15.91
CA VAL A 282 13.34 18.73 15.20
C VAL A 282 13.64 19.00 13.73
N THR A 283 14.73 18.40 13.23
CA THR A 283 15.04 18.39 11.79
C THR A 283 14.28 17.26 11.11
N VAL A 284 13.40 17.63 10.18
CA VAL A 284 12.64 16.69 9.36
C VAL A 284 12.95 16.91 7.89
N ASN A 285 13.41 15.87 7.21
CA ASN A 285 13.88 15.91 5.84
C ASN A 285 12.97 15.06 4.95
N LEU A 286 12.38 15.66 3.91
CA LEU A 286 11.68 14.93 2.86
C LEU A 286 12.67 14.66 1.73
N ILE A 287 13.00 13.40 1.50
CA ILE A 287 14.05 12.96 0.56
C ILE A 287 13.49 12.26 -0.69
N ASP A 288 12.22 12.46 -0.99
CA ASP A 288 11.53 11.88 -2.13
C ASP A 288 12.21 12.16 -3.49
N HIS A 289 12.88 13.32 -3.61
CA HIS A 289 13.65 13.70 -4.79
C HIS A 289 14.95 12.88 -4.99
N MET A 290 15.41 12.16 -3.97
CA MET A 290 16.61 11.31 -3.99
C MET A 290 16.27 9.81 -4.00
N ILE A 291 14.99 9.45 -3.83
CA ILE A 291 14.54 8.06 -3.71
C ILE A 291 13.65 7.67 -4.88
N SER A 292 13.90 6.48 -5.43
CA SER A 292 13.07 5.88 -6.48
C SER A 292 12.92 4.37 -6.24
N THR A 293 12.17 3.70 -7.10
CA THR A 293 12.08 2.22 -7.12
C THR A 293 13.40 1.58 -7.55
N GLU A 294 14.12 2.23 -8.46
CA GLU A 294 15.38 1.76 -9.01
C GLU A 294 16.47 2.81 -8.87
N ARG A 295 17.69 2.34 -8.72
CA ARG A 295 18.88 3.19 -8.73
C ARG A 295 19.07 3.83 -10.10
N SER A 296 19.36 5.12 -10.12
CA SER A 296 19.60 5.88 -11.36
C SER A 296 20.44 7.12 -11.09
N SER A 297 20.66 7.93 -12.12
CA SER A 297 21.31 9.25 -11.99
C SER A 297 20.56 10.27 -12.84
N ILE A 298 20.22 11.40 -12.23
CA ILE A 298 19.54 12.51 -12.89
C ILE A 298 20.41 13.76 -12.72
N ASN A 299 20.83 14.38 -13.82
CA ASN A 299 21.68 15.58 -13.79
C ASN A 299 22.94 15.42 -12.91
N ASN A 300 23.64 14.31 -12.99
CA ASN A 300 24.79 13.92 -12.18
C ASN A 300 24.51 13.76 -10.68
N HIS A 301 23.26 13.77 -10.24
CA HIS A 301 22.89 13.40 -8.87
C HIS A 301 22.43 11.95 -8.82
N LYS A 302 22.93 11.19 -7.85
CA LYS A 302 22.49 9.81 -7.61
C LYS A 302 21.03 9.81 -7.12
N ILE A 303 20.26 8.87 -7.66
CA ILE A 303 18.93 8.52 -7.16
C ILE A 303 19.05 7.15 -6.54
N TYR A 304 18.88 7.06 -5.25
CA TYR A 304 18.96 5.82 -4.49
C TYR A 304 17.65 5.06 -4.54
N SER A 305 17.71 3.76 -4.34
CA SER A 305 16.51 2.96 -4.12
C SER A 305 16.00 3.14 -2.67
N LEU A 306 14.74 2.85 -2.44
CA LEU A 306 14.20 2.80 -1.07
C LEU A 306 14.98 1.79 -0.21
N TRP A 307 15.43 0.71 -0.80
CA TRP A 307 16.22 -0.33 -0.13
C TRP A 307 17.58 0.20 0.35
N ASP A 308 18.20 1.13 -0.39
CA ASP A 308 19.42 1.81 0.08
C ASP A 308 19.17 2.60 1.35
N ALA A 309 18.02 3.28 1.45
CA ALA A 309 17.68 4.02 2.66
C ALA A 309 17.46 3.09 3.87
N TYR A 310 16.78 1.95 3.69
CA TYR A 310 16.65 0.95 4.76
C TYR A 310 18.00 0.42 5.27
N GLN A 311 18.96 0.19 4.37
CA GLN A 311 20.29 -0.34 4.74
C GLN A 311 21.09 0.60 5.65
N HIS A 312 20.87 1.90 5.53
CA HIS A 312 21.57 2.92 6.30
C HIS A 312 20.82 3.43 7.52
N ALA A 313 19.55 3.04 7.67
CA ALA A 313 18.73 3.47 8.79
C ALA A 313 19.20 2.82 10.10
N ASP A 314 19.33 3.64 11.15
CA ASP A 314 19.58 3.17 12.51
C ASP A 314 18.28 2.78 13.22
N LEU A 315 17.17 3.45 12.88
CA LEU A 315 15.84 3.24 13.43
C LEU A 315 14.79 3.49 12.37
N ILE A 316 13.77 2.63 12.32
CA ILE A 316 12.57 2.84 11.51
C ILE A 316 11.43 3.29 12.41
N THR A 317 10.75 4.37 12.03
CA THR A 317 9.48 4.75 12.65
C THR A 317 8.31 4.30 11.78
N TYR A 318 7.36 3.60 12.39
CA TYR A 318 6.14 3.13 11.76
C TYR A 318 4.91 3.45 12.63
N PRO A 319 4.66 4.75 12.91
CA PRO A 319 3.64 5.17 13.86
C PRO A 319 2.23 5.26 13.24
N SER A 320 1.96 4.47 12.20
CA SER A 320 0.69 4.50 11.48
C SER A 320 -0.50 4.28 12.40
N LEU A 321 -1.54 5.08 12.22
CA LEU A 321 -2.82 4.96 12.94
C LEU A 321 -3.69 3.85 12.34
N TYR A 322 -3.57 3.64 11.03
CA TYR A 322 -4.31 2.65 10.27
C TYR A 322 -3.52 2.14 9.08
N GLU A 323 -3.51 0.81 8.91
CA GLU A 323 -2.95 0.09 7.75
C GLU A 323 -3.84 -1.09 7.38
N GLY A 324 -3.88 -1.42 6.09
CA GLY A 324 -4.49 -2.66 5.62
C GLY A 324 -3.71 -3.90 6.07
N PHE A 325 -2.37 -3.82 6.02
CA PHE A 325 -1.45 -4.81 6.60
C PHE A 325 -0.17 -4.11 7.06
N GLY A 326 0.67 -3.61 6.13
CA GLY A 326 1.88 -2.87 6.46
C GLY A 326 3.11 -3.33 5.65
N ASN A 327 3.12 -3.11 4.33
CA ASN A 327 4.25 -3.54 3.50
C ASN A 327 5.59 -2.92 3.94
N ALA A 328 5.61 -1.63 4.31
CA ALA A 328 6.80 -0.98 4.83
C ALA A 328 7.28 -1.56 6.19
N LEU A 329 6.38 -2.17 6.97
CA LEU A 329 6.76 -2.95 8.16
C LEU A 329 7.49 -4.23 7.75
N LEU A 330 6.95 -4.97 6.76
CA LEU A 330 7.60 -6.18 6.25
C LEU A 330 8.99 -5.88 5.68
N GLU A 331 9.14 -4.78 4.95
CA GLU A 331 10.44 -4.31 4.47
C GLU A 331 11.39 -3.99 5.63
N ALA A 332 10.94 -3.28 6.66
CA ALA A 332 11.76 -2.95 7.83
C ALA A 332 12.25 -4.22 8.56
N ILE A 333 11.39 -5.25 8.68
CA ILE A 333 11.75 -6.57 9.20
C ILE A 333 12.79 -7.24 8.29
N TYR A 334 12.55 -7.27 6.98
CA TYR A 334 13.47 -7.84 6.01
C TYR A 334 14.88 -7.22 6.09
N PHE A 335 14.96 -5.89 6.24
CA PHE A 335 16.24 -5.19 6.43
C PHE A 335 16.79 -5.30 7.85
N LYS A 336 16.17 -6.06 8.74
CA LYS A 336 16.64 -6.29 10.12
C LYS A 336 16.88 -5.00 10.90
N ARG A 337 15.94 -4.04 10.76
CA ARG A 337 16.07 -2.74 11.43
C ARG A 337 15.34 -2.74 12.77
N LEU A 338 15.83 -1.92 13.70
CA LEU A 338 15.09 -1.59 14.92
C LEU A 338 13.83 -0.80 14.52
N ILE A 339 12.65 -1.16 15.07
CA ILE A 339 11.37 -0.59 14.66
C ILE A 339 10.64 -0.05 15.87
N VAL A 340 10.21 1.22 15.76
CA VAL A 340 9.18 1.81 16.64
C VAL A 340 7.85 1.82 15.88
N ILE A 341 6.86 1.11 16.39
CA ILE A 341 5.55 0.90 15.75
C ILE A 341 4.41 1.41 16.62
N ASN A 342 3.40 2.02 16.02
CA ASN A 342 2.14 2.26 16.72
C ASN A 342 1.23 1.02 16.62
N ARG A 343 0.45 0.77 17.70
CA ARG A 343 -0.51 -0.33 17.80
C ARG A 343 -1.77 -0.07 16.96
N TYR A 344 -1.66 -0.07 15.63
CA TYR A 344 -2.83 0.01 14.77
C TYR A 344 -3.67 -1.28 14.81
N PRO A 345 -4.97 -1.25 14.46
CA PRO A 345 -5.90 -2.37 14.66
C PRO A 345 -5.42 -3.70 14.08
N VAL A 346 -4.94 -3.72 12.82
CA VAL A 346 -4.48 -4.95 12.16
C VAL A 346 -3.20 -5.48 12.80
N TYR A 347 -2.29 -4.60 13.22
CA TYR A 347 -1.12 -5.02 14.00
C TYR A 347 -1.53 -5.77 15.27
N ASN A 348 -2.45 -5.20 16.05
CA ASN A 348 -2.93 -5.81 17.28
C ASN A 348 -3.62 -7.17 17.06
N ALA A 349 -4.40 -7.28 15.96
CA ALA A 349 -5.18 -8.48 15.69
C ALA A 349 -4.35 -9.62 15.08
N ASP A 350 -3.49 -9.30 14.10
CA ASP A 350 -2.92 -10.30 13.21
C ASP A 350 -1.39 -10.43 13.32
N ILE A 351 -0.67 -9.37 13.72
CA ILE A 351 0.80 -9.36 13.72
C ILE A 351 1.36 -9.55 15.13
N ARG A 352 0.91 -8.73 16.07
CA ARG A 352 1.38 -8.76 17.46
C ARG A 352 1.29 -10.16 18.12
N PRO A 353 0.21 -10.95 17.93
CA PRO A 353 0.11 -12.29 18.53
C PRO A 353 1.15 -13.29 18.00
N LEU A 354 1.84 -12.99 16.89
CA LEU A 354 2.88 -13.84 16.32
C LEU A 354 4.21 -13.75 17.06
N GLY A 355 4.36 -12.81 18.01
CA GLY A 355 5.53 -12.71 18.87
C GLY A 355 6.67 -11.87 18.33
N PHE A 356 6.41 -10.99 17.36
CA PHE A 356 7.40 -9.99 16.91
C PHE A 356 7.81 -9.03 18.04
N GLU A 357 9.08 -8.66 18.07
CA GLU A 357 9.64 -7.76 19.08
C GLU A 357 9.86 -6.36 18.49
N PHE A 358 8.98 -5.42 18.82
CA PHE A 358 9.08 -4.01 18.43
C PHE A 358 9.01 -3.10 19.67
N ILE A 359 9.45 -1.85 19.52
CA ILE A 359 9.13 -0.79 20.47
C ILE A 359 7.74 -0.28 20.11
N GLU A 360 6.76 -0.49 21.00
CA GLU A 360 5.35 -0.22 20.72
C GLU A 360 4.91 1.13 21.28
N LEU A 361 4.21 1.91 20.43
CA LEU A 361 3.43 3.09 20.83
C LEU A 361 1.95 2.71 20.88
N ASP A 362 1.17 3.40 21.71
CA ASP A 362 -0.28 3.23 21.82
C ASP A 362 -1.01 4.57 21.61
N GLY A 363 -0.92 5.09 20.40
CA GLY A 363 -1.52 6.37 19.99
C GLY A 363 -0.72 7.61 20.38
N PHE A 364 0.31 7.50 21.22
CA PHE A 364 1.19 8.59 21.65
C PHE A 364 2.59 8.07 22.02
N VAL A 365 3.54 8.97 22.13
CA VAL A 365 4.91 8.65 22.56
C VAL A 365 4.97 8.78 24.08
N ASP A 366 5.06 7.66 24.80
CA ASP A 366 5.24 7.66 26.24
C ASP A 366 6.74 7.63 26.65
N GLU A 367 7.03 7.84 27.93
CA GLU A 367 8.42 7.80 28.47
C GLU A 367 9.03 6.42 28.30
N LYS A 368 8.25 5.37 28.48
CA LYS A 368 8.72 3.99 28.35
C LYS A 368 9.24 3.70 26.93
N ALA A 369 8.51 4.13 25.89
CA ALA A 369 8.96 3.94 24.52
C ALA A 369 10.25 4.72 24.22
N VAL A 370 10.40 5.93 24.76
CA VAL A 370 11.63 6.72 24.63
C VAL A 370 12.79 6.04 25.30
N ASP A 371 12.64 5.64 26.57
CA ASP A 371 13.68 4.97 27.35
C ASP A 371 14.11 3.66 26.71
N GLN A 372 13.16 2.83 26.28
CA GLN A 372 13.42 1.58 25.54
C GLN A 372 14.20 1.85 24.25
N THR A 373 13.84 2.88 23.50
CA THR A 373 14.54 3.24 22.26
C THR A 373 16.00 3.62 22.56
N LEU A 374 16.22 4.47 23.56
CA LEU A 374 17.57 4.91 23.96
C LEU A 374 18.43 3.78 24.52
N GLU A 375 17.83 2.85 25.28
CA GLU A 375 18.51 1.67 25.81
C GLU A 375 18.93 0.72 24.70
N ILE A 376 18.00 0.35 23.81
CA ILE A 376 18.23 -0.61 22.74
C ILE A 376 19.23 -0.06 21.71
N LEU A 377 19.16 1.23 21.36
CA LEU A 377 20.12 1.86 20.44
C LEU A 377 21.57 1.79 20.93
N LYS A 378 21.79 1.62 22.23
CA LYS A 378 23.15 1.44 22.83
C LYS A 378 23.58 -0.03 22.91
N ASP A 379 22.69 -0.95 22.57
CA ASP A 379 22.91 -2.40 22.68
C ASP A 379 22.78 -3.09 21.31
N PRO A 380 23.88 -3.19 20.53
CA PRO A 380 23.87 -3.86 19.24
C PRO A 380 23.49 -5.34 19.29
N GLU A 381 23.79 -6.04 20.39
CA GLU A 381 23.42 -7.44 20.57
C GLU A 381 21.89 -7.58 20.71
N ARG A 382 21.27 -6.67 21.45
CA ARG A 382 19.80 -6.63 21.58
C ARG A 382 19.12 -6.31 20.26
N ILE A 383 19.63 -5.34 19.48
CA ILE A 383 19.10 -5.03 18.13
C ILE A 383 19.18 -6.29 17.25
N THR A 384 20.31 -6.99 17.26
CA THR A 384 20.50 -8.21 16.46
C THR A 384 19.51 -9.30 16.90
N SER A 385 19.38 -9.53 18.20
CA SER A 385 18.47 -10.52 18.77
C SER A 385 16.99 -10.25 18.38
N MET A 386 16.54 -9.00 18.48
CA MET A 386 15.20 -8.59 18.06
C MET A 386 14.99 -8.79 16.56
N ALA A 387 15.98 -8.42 15.75
CA ALA A 387 15.93 -8.57 14.29
C ALA A 387 15.91 -10.04 13.84
N GLU A 388 16.59 -10.93 14.57
CA GLU A 388 16.58 -12.37 14.30
C GLU A 388 15.30 -13.05 14.77
N ASN A 389 14.66 -12.52 15.84
CA ASN A 389 13.35 -12.99 16.27
C ASN A 389 12.24 -12.63 15.27
N ASN A 390 12.37 -11.47 14.64
CA ASN A 390 11.36 -10.92 13.73
C ASN A 390 11.50 -11.50 12.31
#